data_abbd3ae7f9ed2cba3f7be74414ecd9d2
#
_entry.id   abbd3ae7f9ed2cba3f7be74414ecd9d2
#
_cell.length_a   1.000
_cell.length_b   1.000
_cell.length_c   1.000
_cell.angle_alpha   90.00
_cell.angle_beta   90.00
_cell.angle_gamma   90.00
#
_symmetry.space_group_name_H-M   'P 1'
#
loop_
_entity.id
_entity.type
_entity.pdbx_description
1 polymer ?
#
loop_
_entity_poly.entity_id
_entity_poly.type
_entity_poly.pdbx_seq_one_letter_code
_entity_poly.pdbx_strand_id
1 'polypeptide(L)'
;MRAAFPALLLAACQAAPSQPQGTTASTLGQEPAQYGFRVVATYPHDPKAFTQGLFWLDGHLYETTGQIGESTLRRVNLEDGRVLQSVDMPGRVFGEGSTVWGDQIISLTWQDGIGFRWDRKTFRQLGTWRYPGEGWGLTQNGRELIMSDGTAELRFLDPETLQERRRVRVTASGQPVAQLNELEFVNGEILANVWLTPRIARIDPATGNVTGWIDLSPLVRQTVAGDTDAVLNGIAYDAERDRLFVTGKNWPRLYEIDLTPAGQTN
;
A
#
# COMPACT_ATOMS: atom_id res chain seq x y z
N MET A 1 91.34 0.63 41.96
CA MET A 1 90.73 1.50 40.96
C MET A 1 90.22 0.66 39.78
N ARG A 2 88.92 0.45 39.69
CA ARG A 2 88.30 -0.26 38.55
C ARG A 2 87.22 0.65 38.02
N ALA A 3 87.36 1.07 36.77
CA ALA A 3 86.44 1.91 36.05
C ALA A 3 85.30 1.03 35.54
N ALA A 4 84.06 1.46 35.77
CA ALA A 4 82.87 0.84 35.24
C ALA A 4 82.41 1.61 33.97
N PHE A 5 82.22 0.89 32.90
CA PHE A 5 81.57 1.41 31.62
C PHE A 5 80.12 1.21 31.71
N PRO A 6 79.27 2.18 31.30
CA PRO A 6 77.84 1.98 31.17
C PRO A 6 77.49 1.35 29.80
N ALA A 7 76.69 0.31 29.85
CA ALA A 7 76.12 -0.33 28.65
C ALA A 7 74.98 0.51 28.09
N LEU A 8 75.07 0.83 26.82
CA LEU A 8 74.04 1.52 26.03
C LEU A 8 72.95 0.49 25.54
N LEU A 9 71.76 0.58 26.10
CA LEU A 9 70.62 -0.21 25.58
C LEU A 9 70.03 0.48 24.36
N LEU A 10 70.16 -0.15 23.21
CA LEU A 10 69.37 0.21 22.01
C LEU A 10 67.94 -0.33 22.15
N ALA A 11 66.94 0.56 22.22
CA ALA A 11 65.54 0.22 22.14
C ALA A 11 65.17 0.08 20.66
N ALA A 12 64.86 -1.16 20.26
CA ALA A 12 64.28 -1.42 18.94
C ALA A 12 62.78 -1.09 18.95
N CYS A 13 62.39 -0.04 18.23
CA CYS A 13 60.97 0.21 17.95
C CYS A 13 60.47 -0.84 16.95
N GLN A 14 59.64 -1.78 17.43
CA GLN A 14 58.85 -2.67 16.59
C GLN A 14 57.58 -1.91 16.14
N ALA A 15 57.44 -1.69 14.84
CA ALA A 15 56.23 -1.18 14.26
C ALA A 15 55.12 -2.24 14.35
N ALA A 16 54.00 -1.88 14.97
CA ALA A 16 52.81 -2.72 15.02
C ALA A 16 52.22 -2.91 13.60
N PRO A 17 51.70 -4.09 13.27
CA PRO A 17 51.06 -4.32 11.97
C PRO A 17 49.76 -3.52 11.90
N SER A 18 49.60 -2.68 10.85
CA SER A 18 48.37 -2.00 10.49
C SER A 18 47.30 -3.01 10.18
N GLN A 19 46.22 -3.01 10.95
CA GLN A 19 45.03 -3.79 10.66
C GLN A 19 44.37 -3.23 9.36
N PRO A 20 43.91 -4.09 8.47
CA PRO A 20 43.13 -3.62 7.30
C PRO A 20 41.86 -2.94 7.81
N GLN A 21 41.68 -1.67 7.47
CA GLN A 21 40.41 -0.97 7.64
C GLN A 21 39.39 -1.68 6.80
N GLY A 22 38.48 -2.41 7.44
CA GLY A 22 37.32 -2.95 6.81
C GLY A 22 36.48 -1.81 6.20
N THR A 23 36.48 -1.69 4.91
CA THR A 23 35.50 -0.89 4.17
C THR A 23 34.15 -1.46 4.50
N THR A 24 33.41 -0.82 5.41
CA THR A 24 31.97 -1.01 5.53
C THR A 24 31.37 -0.56 4.20
N ALA A 25 31.14 -1.53 3.30
CA ALA A 25 30.27 -1.29 2.17
C ALA A 25 28.93 -0.82 2.74
N SER A 26 28.65 0.47 2.58
CA SER A 26 27.32 1.02 2.78
C SER A 26 26.43 0.25 1.83
N THR A 27 25.55 -0.61 2.34
CA THR A 27 24.45 -1.20 1.60
C THR A 27 23.49 -0.05 1.30
N LEU A 28 23.82 0.77 0.30
CA LEU A 28 22.84 1.58 -0.41
C LEU A 28 21.85 0.56 -0.96
N GLY A 29 20.61 0.60 -0.45
CA GLY A 29 19.56 -0.31 -0.88
C GLY A 29 19.47 -0.29 -2.40
N GLN A 30 19.25 -1.46 -2.98
CA GLN A 30 19.09 -1.60 -4.42
C GLN A 30 17.98 -0.63 -4.88
N GLU A 31 18.23 0.12 -5.96
CA GLU A 31 17.24 1.01 -6.54
C GLU A 31 15.99 0.20 -6.91
N PRO A 32 14.78 0.66 -6.53
CA PRO A 32 13.54 -0.04 -6.85
C PRO A 32 13.36 -0.20 -8.37
N ALA A 33 12.96 -1.40 -8.79
CA ALA A 33 12.67 -1.68 -10.19
C ALA A 33 11.57 -0.74 -10.72
N GLN A 34 11.62 -0.40 -12.00
CA GLN A 34 10.57 0.41 -12.63
C GLN A 34 9.69 -0.50 -13.49
N TYR A 35 8.39 -0.33 -13.38
CA TYR A 35 7.39 -1.07 -14.14
C TYR A 35 6.51 -0.09 -14.91
N GLY A 36 6.28 -0.41 -16.17
CA GLY A 36 5.18 0.11 -16.95
C GLY A 36 3.97 -0.83 -16.86
N PHE A 37 3.00 -0.61 -17.73
CA PHE A 37 1.79 -1.44 -17.80
C PHE A 37 1.30 -1.55 -19.23
N ARG A 38 0.47 -2.56 -19.46
CA ARG A 38 -0.36 -2.73 -20.65
C ARG A 38 -1.81 -2.86 -20.20
N VAL A 39 -2.71 -2.08 -20.79
CA VAL A 39 -4.16 -2.24 -20.55
C VAL A 39 -4.63 -3.52 -21.25
N VAL A 40 -5.16 -4.45 -20.49
CA VAL A 40 -5.76 -5.70 -20.99
C VAL A 40 -7.22 -5.49 -21.35
N ALA A 41 -7.95 -4.85 -20.44
CA ALA A 41 -9.37 -4.53 -20.62
C ALA A 41 -9.76 -3.24 -19.90
N THR A 42 -10.89 -2.69 -20.27
CA THR A 42 -11.45 -1.47 -19.67
C THR A 42 -12.91 -1.70 -19.37
N TYR A 43 -13.31 -1.38 -18.14
CA TYR A 43 -14.65 -1.60 -17.62
C TYR A 43 -15.29 -0.27 -17.22
N PRO A 44 -16.63 -0.17 -17.26
CA PRO A 44 -17.34 0.98 -16.71
C PRO A 44 -17.10 1.11 -15.20
N HIS A 45 -16.93 2.32 -14.72
CA HIS A 45 -16.87 2.65 -13.30
C HIS A 45 -17.73 3.88 -13.01
N ASP A 46 -18.30 3.98 -11.84
CA ASP A 46 -19.17 5.08 -11.45
C ASP A 46 -18.37 6.39 -11.27
N PRO A 47 -18.56 7.41 -12.14
CA PRO A 47 -17.81 8.66 -12.07
C PRO A 47 -18.15 9.50 -10.82
N LYS A 48 -19.07 9.06 -9.98
CA LYS A 48 -19.38 9.65 -8.68
C LYS A 48 -18.79 8.87 -7.51
N ALA A 49 -18.12 7.75 -7.80
CA ALA A 49 -17.45 6.97 -6.78
C ALA A 49 -16.15 7.66 -6.35
N PHE A 50 -16.15 8.27 -5.17
CA PHE A 50 -14.91 8.74 -4.55
C PHE A 50 -14.21 7.55 -3.90
N THR A 51 -13.58 6.70 -4.73
CA THR A 51 -13.00 5.40 -4.34
C THR A 51 -11.93 5.56 -3.28
N GLN A 52 -12.10 4.86 -2.16
CA GLN A 52 -11.17 4.85 -1.03
C GLN A 52 -10.66 3.45 -0.66
N GLY A 53 -11.41 2.42 -1.00
CA GLY A 53 -10.98 1.04 -0.88
C GLY A 53 -11.58 0.20 -2.00
N LEU A 54 -10.81 -0.74 -2.52
CA LEU A 54 -11.22 -1.62 -3.60
C LEU A 54 -10.62 -3.00 -3.37
N PHE A 55 -11.41 -4.07 -3.54
CA PHE A 55 -10.89 -5.43 -3.54
C PHE A 55 -11.75 -6.36 -4.39
N TRP A 56 -11.16 -7.47 -4.83
CA TRP A 56 -11.85 -8.52 -5.58
C TRP A 56 -12.27 -9.66 -4.67
N LEU A 57 -13.52 -10.11 -4.79
CA LEU A 57 -14.02 -11.26 -4.03
C LEU A 57 -15.18 -11.94 -4.77
N ASP A 58 -15.14 -13.28 -4.88
CA ASP A 58 -16.23 -14.11 -5.39
C ASP A 58 -16.79 -13.61 -6.74
N GLY A 59 -15.91 -13.19 -7.65
CA GLY A 59 -16.30 -12.74 -9.00
C GLY A 59 -16.82 -11.30 -9.09
N HIS A 60 -16.69 -10.51 -8.04
CA HIS A 60 -17.18 -9.14 -7.97
C HIS A 60 -16.13 -8.17 -7.38
N LEU A 61 -16.25 -6.91 -7.72
CA LEU A 61 -15.57 -5.83 -7.04
C LEU A 61 -16.35 -5.42 -5.79
N TYR A 62 -15.63 -5.16 -4.71
CA TYR A 62 -16.14 -4.52 -3.50
C TYR A 62 -15.44 -3.18 -3.36
N GLU A 63 -16.20 -2.15 -3.12
CA GLU A 63 -15.71 -0.78 -3.11
C GLU A 63 -16.23 -0.03 -1.89
N THR A 64 -15.37 0.70 -1.21
CA THR A 64 -15.75 1.72 -0.26
C THR A 64 -15.47 3.10 -0.85
N THR A 65 -16.44 4.01 -0.66
CA THR A 65 -16.32 5.39 -1.14
C THR A 65 -16.23 6.36 0.02
N GLY A 66 -15.51 7.47 -0.21
CA GLY A 66 -15.44 8.60 0.71
C GLY A 66 -16.57 9.61 0.53
N GLN A 67 -16.45 10.74 1.18
CA GLN A 67 -17.33 11.91 1.31
C GLN A 67 -18.23 11.85 2.54
N ILE A 68 -18.17 12.94 3.33
CA ILE A 68 -18.88 13.03 4.61
C ILE A 68 -20.40 12.95 4.41
N GLY A 69 -20.99 11.88 4.96
CA GLY A 69 -22.43 11.63 4.87
C GLY A 69 -22.90 11.01 3.55
N GLU A 70 -21.96 10.69 2.64
CA GLU A 70 -22.23 10.04 1.34
C GLU A 70 -21.41 8.76 1.15
N SER A 71 -20.61 8.39 2.16
CA SER A 71 -19.75 7.21 2.12
C SER A 71 -20.55 5.92 2.09
N THR A 72 -20.15 5.00 1.21
CA THR A 72 -20.85 3.73 1.02
C THR A 72 -19.89 2.54 1.00
N LEU A 73 -20.40 1.35 1.33
CA LEU A 73 -19.81 0.07 0.99
C LEU A 73 -20.67 -0.57 -0.11
N ARG A 74 -20.07 -0.99 -1.23
CA ARG A 74 -20.75 -1.51 -2.41
C ARG A 74 -20.16 -2.83 -2.89
N ARG A 75 -21.02 -3.64 -3.51
CA ARG A 75 -20.63 -4.75 -4.39
C ARG A 75 -21.02 -4.39 -5.82
N VAL A 76 -20.05 -4.47 -6.73
CA VAL A 76 -20.16 -3.96 -8.10
C VAL A 76 -19.89 -5.08 -9.09
N ASN A 77 -20.71 -5.14 -10.15
CA ASN A 77 -20.46 -6.02 -11.28
C ASN A 77 -19.35 -5.44 -12.16
N LEU A 78 -18.33 -6.24 -12.46
CA LEU A 78 -17.19 -5.79 -13.24
C LEU A 78 -17.57 -5.36 -14.65
N GLU A 79 -18.43 -6.15 -15.35
CA GLU A 79 -18.65 -6.00 -16.78
C GLU A 79 -19.43 -4.73 -17.15
N ASP A 80 -20.36 -4.32 -16.30
CA ASP A 80 -21.25 -3.18 -16.57
C ASP A 80 -21.16 -2.05 -15.55
N GLY A 81 -20.33 -2.19 -14.51
CA GLY A 81 -20.16 -1.21 -13.42
C GLY A 81 -21.39 -1.04 -12.54
N ARG A 82 -22.38 -1.92 -12.67
CA ARG A 82 -23.63 -1.81 -11.91
C ARG A 82 -23.45 -2.18 -10.45
N VAL A 83 -23.92 -1.30 -9.56
CA VAL A 83 -23.98 -1.57 -8.12
C VAL A 83 -25.05 -2.63 -7.85
N LEU A 84 -24.63 -3.82 -7.40
CA LEU A 84 -25.49 -4.96 -7.10
C LEU A 84 -26.05 -4.88 -5.68
N GLN A 85 -25.28 -4.29 -4.77
CA GLN A 85 -25.63 -4.09 -3.38
C GLN A 85 -24.89 -2.90 -2.83
N SER A 86 -25.53 -2.12 -1.98
CA SER A 86 -24.90 -0.96 -1.31
C SER A 86 -25.50 -0.76 0.07
N VAL A 87 -24.68 -0.21 0.97
CA VAL A 87 -25.11 0.33 2.26
C VAL A 87 -24.37 1.63 2.53
N ASP A 88 -25.11 2.61 3.06
CA ASP A 88 -24.51 3.86 3.53
C ASP A 88 -23.74 3.61 4.82
N MET A 89 -22.57 4.24 4.97
CA MET A 89 -21.84 4.18 6.23
C MET A 89 -22.57 5.00 7.31
N PRO A 90 -22.69 4.47 8.53
CA PRO A 90 -23.47 5.13 9.57
C PRO A 90 -22.81 6.42 10.04
N GLY A 91 -23.64 7.44 10.28
CA GLY A 91 -23.19 8.74 10.77
C GLY A 91 -22.64 9.65 9.67
N ARG A 92 -21.92 10.66 10.10
CA ARG A 92 -21.28 11.64 9.20
C ARG A 92 -19.76 11.37 9.12
N VAL A 93 -19.41 10.14 8.78
CA VAL A 93 -18.01 9.74 8.63
C VAL A 93 -17.56 9.93 7.19
N PHE A 94 -16.25 10.01 7.00
CA PHE A 94 -15.61 9.87 5.71
C PHE A 94 -15.09 8.43 5.61
N GLY A 95 -15.72 7.58 4.78
CA GLY A 95 -15.32 6.19 4.55
C GLY A 95 -13.98 6.09 3.85
N GLU A 96 -13.21 5.09 4.22
CA GLU A 96 -11.86 4.84 3.72
C GLU A 96 -11.67 3.38 3.30
N GLY A 97 -10.45 2.87 3.30
CA GLY A 97 -10.09 1.54 2.86
C GLY A 97 -10.89 0.42 3.51
N SER A 98 -11.04 -0.67 2.79
CA SER A 98 -11.72 -1.86 3.28
C SER A 98 -11.13 -3.14 2.70
N THR A 99 -11.31 -4.25 3.43
CA THR A 99 -10.93 -5.58 2.97
C THR A 99 -11.83 -6.65 3.58
N VAL A 100 -11.74 -7.86 3.03
CA VAL A 100 -12.48 -9.03 3.56
C VAL A 100 -11.62 -9.78 4.57
N TRP A 101 -12.26 -10.27 5.65
CA TRP A 101 -11.69 -11.26 6.55
C TRP A 101 -12.75 -12.28 6.98
N GLY A 102 -12.59 -13.53 6.54
CA GLY A 102 -13.59 -14.57 6.76
C GLY A 102 -14.96 -14.18 6.19
N ASP A 103 -15.99 -14.20 7.04
CA ASP A 103 -17.35 -13.81 6.69
C ASP A 103 -17.67 -12.33 6.93
N GLN A 104 -16.63 -11.50 7.14
CA GLN A 104 -16.79 -10.08 7.41
C GLN A 104 -16.05 -9.23 6.38
N ILE A 105 -16.54 -8.01 6.17
CA ILE A 105 -15.79 -6.91 5.58
C ILE A 105 -15.41 -5.97 6.72
N ILE A 106 -14.16 -5.54 6.74
CA ILE A 106 -13.63 -4.56 7.69
C ILE A 106 -13.40 -3.28 6.91
N SER A 107 -13.86 -2.14 7.41
CA SER A 107 -13.66 -0.84 6.78
C SER A 107 -13.16 0.20 7.77
N LEU A 108 -12.49 1.22 7.23
CA LEU A 108 -11.92 2.35 7.96
C LEU A 108 -12.75 3.61 7.76
N THR A 109 -12.46 4.62 8.57
CA THR A 109 -12.83 6.02 8.37
C THR A 109 -11.59 6.91 8.44
N TRP A 110 -11.63 8.09 7.83
CA TRP A 110 -10.46 8.97 7.75
C TRP A 110 -9.96 9.41 9.14
N GLN A 111 -10.65 10.34 9.78
CA GLN A 111 -10.17 11.01 11.00
C GLN A 111 -10.95 10.64 12.27
N ASP A 112 -12.01 9.86 12.13
CA ASP A 112 -12.86 9.49 13.26
C ASP A 112 -12.24 8.43 14.18
N GLY A 113 -11.17 7.73 13.73
CA GLY A 113 -10.53 6.64 14.46
C GLY A 113 -11.50 5.48 14.75
N ILE A 114 -12.53 5.33 13.91
CA ILE A 114 -13.56 4.31 13.99
C ILE A 114 -13.53 3.47 12.72
N GLY A 115 -13.56 2.16 12.85
CA GLY A 115 -13.81 1.24 11.76
C GLY A 115 -15.11 0.47 11.98
N PHE A 116 -15.62 -0.12 10.92
CA PHE A 116 -16.82 -0.92 10.94
C PHE A 116 -16.52 -2.37 10.57
N ARG A 117 -17.34 -3.27 11.12
CA ARG A 117 -17.42 -4.68 10.75
C ARG A 117 -18.77 -4.92 10.10
N TRP A 118 -18.77 -5.53 8.93
CA TRP A 118 -19.95 -5.81 8.13
C TRP A 118 -20.07 -7.30 7.87
N ASP A 119 -21.29 -7.84 7.90
CA ASP A 119 -21.55 -9.15 7.33
C ASP A 119 -21.30 -9.12 5.82
N ARG A 120 -20.43 -9.99 5.33
CA ARG A 120 -19.97 -9.98 3.93
C ARG A 120 -21.10 -10.16 2.90
N LYS A 121 -22.14 -10.90 3.25
CA LYS A 121 -23.24 -11.25 2.34
C LYS A 121 -24.36 -10.20 2.34
N THR A 122 -24.69 -9.71 3.53
CA THR A 122 -25.87 -8.85 3.72
C THR A 122 -25.54 -7.37 3.86
N PHE A 123 -24.27 -7.02 4.08
CA PHE A 123 -23.79 -5.68 4.46
C PHE A 123 -24.42 -5.14 5.76
N ARG A 124 -24.99 -6.04 6.56
CA ARG A 124 -25.45 -5.66 7.90
C ARG A 124 -24.24 -5.34 8.78
N GLN A 125 -24.27 -4.18 9.43
CA GLN A 125 -23.25 -3.82 10.41
C GLN A 125 -23.27 -4.80 11.58
N LEU A 126 -22.11 -5.39 11.88
CA LEU A 126 -21.90 -6.33 12.99
C LEU A 126 -21.35 -5.63 14.23
N GLY A 127 -20.64 -4.52 14.05
CA GLY A 127 -20.03 -3.78 15.14
C GLY A 127 -19.10 -2.69 14.65
N THR A 128 -18.44 -2.04 15.61
CA THR A 128 -17.40 -1.06 15.38
C THR A 128 -16.12 -1.44 16.11
N TRP A 129 -15.02 -0.86 15.69
CA TRP A 129 -13.74 -0.97 16.37
C TRP A 129 -13.05 0.39 16.35
N ARG A 130 -11.97 0.54 17.11
CA ARG A 130 -11.25 1.82 17.23
C ARG A 130 -9.76 1.64 16.98
N TYR A 131 -9.17 2.65 16.38
CA TYR A 131 -7.73 2.78 16.16
C TYR A 131 -7.28 4.21 16.38
N PRO A 132 -6.02 4.45 16.78
CA PRO A 132 -5.47 5.80 16.93
C PRO A 132 -5.08 6.38 15.57
N GLY A 133 -5.24 7.70 15.42
CA GLY A 133 -4.85 8.43 14.21
C GLY A 133 -5.84 8.28 13.07
N GLU A 134 -5.36 8.46 11.86
CA GLU A 134 -6.14 8.36 10.63
C GLU A 134 -6.15 6.91 10.09
N GLY A 135 -7.15 6.59 9.27
CA GLY A 135 -7.22 5.37 8.49
C GLY A 135 -7.36 5.71 7.01
N TRP A 136 -6.52 5.12 6.15
CA TRP A 136 -6.54 5.36 4.70
C TRP A 136 -6.81 4.08 3.92
N GLY A 137 -5.82 3.26 3.64
CA GLY A 137 -5.98 1.98 2.94
C GLY A 137 -6.03 0.78 3.88
N LEU A 138 -6.65 -0.30 3.44
CA LEU A 138 -6.72 -1.56 4.19
C LEU A 138 -6.71 -2.75 3.24
N THR A 139 -5.77 -3.67 3.44
CA THR A 139 -5.73 -4.97 2.77
C THR A 139 -5.40 -6.09 3.76
N GLN A 140 -5.19 -7.31 3.29
CA GLN A 140 -4.84 -8.46 4.13
C GLN A 140 -3.93 -9.44 3.38
N ASN A 141 -3.09 -10.19 4.10
CA ASN A 141 -2.13 -11.15 3.55
C ASN A 141 -2.44 -12.61 3.91
N GLY A 142 -3.67 -12.91 4.32
CA GLY A 142 -4.09 -14.23 4.82
C GLY A 142 -3.69 -14.52 6.27
N ARG A 143 -2.97 -13.60 6.95
CA ARG A 143 -2.53 -13.74 8.35
C ARG A 143 -2.78 -12.49 9.18
N GLU A 144 -2.65 -11.33 8.59
CA GLU A 144 -2.77 -10.01 9.22
C GLU A 144 -3.55 -9.08 8.30
N LEU A 145 -4.27 -8.13 8.89
CA LEU A 145 -4.72 -6.95 8.15
C LEU A 145 -3.57 -5.96 8.07
N ILE A 146 -3.49 -5.22 6.98
CA ILE A 146 -2.44 -4.23 6.71
C ILE A 146 -3.11 -2.90 6.42
N MET A 147 -2.79 -1.89 7.21
CA MET A 147 -3.43 -0.58 7.20
C MET A 147 -2.41 0.52 6.92
N SER A 148 -2.75 1.44 6.05
CA SER A 148 -2.05 2.72 5.85
C SER A 148 -2.78 3.86 6.58
N ASP A 149 -2.07 4.96 6.83
CA ASP A 149 -2.57 6.17 7.50
C ASP A 149 -1.98 7.46 6.92
N GLY A 150 -1.50 7.41 5.67
CA GLY A 150 -0.86 8.54 4.99
C GLY A 150 0.59 8.79 5.41
N THR A 151 1.08 8.17 6.47
CA THR A 151 2.49 8.22 6.86
C THR A 151 3.35 7.25 6.04
N ALA A 152 4.63 7.16 6.35
CA ALA A 152 5.53 6.15 5.80
C ALA A 152 5.48 4.83 6.59
N GLU A 153 4.49 4.62 7.44
CA GLU A 153 4.34 3.42 8.24
C GLU A 153 3.16 2.60 7.74
N LEU A 154 3.33 1.28 7.61
CA LEU A 154 2.23 0.33 7.46
C LEU A 154 2.00 -0.40 8.78
N ARG A 155 0.77 -0.45 9.22
CA ARG A 155 0.34 -1.05 10.48
C ARG A 155 -0.21 -2.43 10.20
N PHE A 156 0.30 -3.43 10.92
CA PHE A 156 -0.14 -4.82 10.81
C PHE A 156 -1.00 -5.17 12.01
N LEU A 157 -2.25 -5.54 11.75
CA LEU A 157 -3.25 -5.76 12.78
C LEU A 157 -3.58 -7.25 12.90
N ASP A 158 -3.88 -7.67 14.11
CA ASP A 158 -4.53 -8.95 14.36
C ASP A 158 -5.93 -8.94 13.73
N PRO A 159 -6.30 -9.89 12.87
CA PRO A 159 -7.56 -9.83 12.14
C PRO A 159 -8.79 -10.11 13.00
N GLU A 160 -8.62 -10.81 14.14
CA GLU A 160 -9.74 -11.14 15.04
C GLU A 160 -10.00 -10.01 16.05
N THR A 161 -8.91 -9.49 16.66
CA THR A 161 -9.01 -8.45 17.67
C THR A 161 -8.91 -7.04 17.12
N LEU A 162 -8.40 -6.87 15.89
CA LEU A 162 -8.10 -5.61 15.22
C LEU A 162 -7.08 -4.74 15.97
N GLN A 163 -6.31 -5.37 16.87
CA GLN A 163 -5.23 -4.70 17.59
C GLN A 163 -3.95 -4.68 16.74
N GLU A 164 -3.24 -3.57 16.79
CA GLU A 164 -1.95 -3.45 16.13
C GLU A 164 -0.92 -4.39 16.78
N ARG A 165 -0.26 -5.21 15.94
CA ARG A 165 0.81 -6.13 16.34
C ARG A 165 2.19 -5.58 16.08
N ARG A 166 2.37 -4.88 14.96
CA ARG A 166 3.66 -4.34 14.51
C ARG A 166 3.46 -3.24 13.48
N ARG A 167 4.52 -2.49 13.23
CA ARG A 167 4.62 -1.54 12.12
C ARG A 167 5.85 -1.84 11.28
N VAL A 168 5.77 -1.46 10.02
CA VAL A 168 6.89 -1.52 9.09
C VAL A 168 7.01 -0.16 8.41
N ARG A 169 8.21 0.42 8.49
CA ARG A 169 8.50 1.69 7.83
C ARG A 169 8.83 1.46 6.37
N VAL A 170 8.09 2.12 5.48
CA VAL A 170 8.28 2.01 4.03
C VAL A 170 9.37 2.97 3.58
N THR A 171 10.35 2.43 2.84
CA THR A 171 11.47 3.21 2.31
C THR A 171 11.80 2.80 0.87
N ALA A 172 12.21 3.76 0.05
CA ALA A 172 12.80 3.54 -1.26
C ALA A 172 14.23 4.09 -1.26
N SER A 173 15.23 3.25 -1.57
CA SER A 173 16.65 3.61 -1.50
C SER A 173 17.02 4.30 -0.17
N GLY A 174 16.44 3.80 0.95
CA GLY A 174 16.67 4.33 2.30
C GLY A 174 15.90 5.61 2.65
N GLN A 175 15.13 6.19 1.73
CA GLN A 175 14.29 7.36 2.00
C GLN A 175 12.86 6.94 2.31
N PRO A 176 12.20 7.53 3.33
CA PRO A 176 10.83 7.20 3.68
C PRO A 176 9.86 7.57 2.54
N VAL A 177 8.88 6.69 2.29
CA VAL A 177 7.79 6.89 1.34
C VAL A 177 6.51 7.13 2.11
N ALA A 178 6.10 8.38 2.23
CA ALA A 178 4.83 8.78 2.85
C ALA A 178 3.69 8.86 1.82
N GLN A 179 2.51 9.25 2.29
CA GLN A 179 1.28 9.35 1.50
C GLN A 179 0.79 7.99 0.98
N LEU A 180 1.13 6.91 1.69
CA LEU A 180 0.61 5.58 1.38
C LEU A 180 -0.90 5.58 1.61
N ASN A 181 -1.66 5.22 0.56
CA ASN A 181 -3.11 5.29 0.57
C ASN A 181 -3.71 3.90 0.36
N GLU A 182 -4.52 3.72 -0.66
CA GLU A 182 -5.20 2.46 -0.92
C GLU A 182 -4.19 1.33 -1.16
N LEU A 183 -4.51 0.15 -0.64
CA LEU A 183 -3.61 -0.99 -0.53
C LEU A 183 -4.23 -2.27 -1.10
N GLU A 184 -3.41 -3.07 -1.79
CA GLU A 184 -3.76 -4.44 -2.16
C GLU A 184 -2.58 -5.39 -1.96
N PHE A 185 -2.86 -6.63 -1.53
CA PHE A 185 -1.83 -7.66 -1.37
C PHE A 185 -1.80 -8.58 -2.59
N VAL A 186 -0.70 -8.52 -3.35
CA VAL A 186 -0.56 -9.19 -4.64
C VAL A 186 0.71 -10.02 -4.66
N ASN A 187 0.59 -11.34 -4.83
CA ASN A 187 1.73 -12.24 -5.03
C ASN A 187 2.86 -12.09 -4.01
N GLY A 188 2.51 -11.85 -2.72
CA GLY A 188 3.48 -11.75 -1.64
C GLY A 188 4.00 -10.33 -1.37
N GLU A 189 3.59 -9.35 -2.14
CA GLU A 189 3.94 -7.93 -1.97
C GLU A 189 2.70 -7.08 -1.65
N ILE A 190 2.91 -5.94 -1.03
CA ILE A 190 1.88 -4.92 -0.85
C ILE A 190 2.00 -3.93 -2.01
N LEU A 191 0.93 -3.75 -2.76
CA LEU A 191 0.79 -2.63 -3.70
C LEU A 191 0.13 -1.48 -2.96
N ALA A 192 0.69 -0.28 -3.04
CA ALA A 192 0.18 0.91 -2.38
C ALA A 192 0.07 2.08 -3.34
N ASN A 193 -1.10 2.68 -3.47
CA ASN A 193 -1.22 3.99 -4.09
C ASN A 193 -0.43 5.02 -3.28
N VAL A 194 0.35 5.86 -3.93
CA VAL A 194 1.00 7.02 -3.29
C VAL A 194 0.19 8.26 -3.65
N TRP A 195 -0.56 8.78 -2.68
CA TRP A 195 -1.54 9.85 -2.89
C TRP A 195 -0.92 11.08 -3.57
N LEU A 196 -1.69 11.70 -4.46
CA LEU A 196 -1.31 12.81 -5.34
C LEU A 196 -0.19 12.47 -6.36
N THR A 197 0.11 11.20 -6.53
CA THR A 197 1.04 10.75 -7.58
C THR A 197 0.36 9.73 -8.51
N PRO A 198 0.82 9.58 -9.75
CA PRO A 198 0.34 8.53 -10.64
C PRO A 198 1.08 7.20 -10.44
N ARG A 199 1.55 6.92 -9.23
CA ARG A 199 2.44 5.78 -8.94
C ARG A 199 1.85 4.85 -7.89
N ILE A 200 2.14 3.57 -8.08
CA ILE A 200 1.92 2.53 -7.08
C ILE A 200 3.28 2.01 -6.63
N ALA A 201 3.49 1.95 -5.32
CA ALA A 201 4.67 1.32 -4.72
C ALA A 201 4.43 -0.20 -4.59
N ARG A 202 5.41 -1.02 -4.97
CA ARG A 202 5.49 -2.43 -4.62
C ARG A 202 6.38 -2.54 -3.39
N ILE A 203 5.87 -3.14 -2.32
CA ILE A 203 6.50 -3.09 -0.99
C ILE A 203 6.65 -4.52 -0.45
N ASP A 204 7.84 -4.85 -0.02
CA ASP A 204 8.09 -6.08 0.76
C ASP A 204 7.47 -5.95 2.16
N PRO A 205 6.49 -6.80 2.53
CA PRO A 205 5.78 -6.70 3.80
C PRO A 205 6.63 -7.02 5.02
N ALA A 206 7.78 -7.68 4.85
CA ALA A 206 8.67 -8.02 5.96
C ALA A 206 9.61 -6.87 6.31
N THR A 207 10.13 -6.17 5.30
CA THR A 207 11.16 -5.15 5.47
C THR A 207 10.66 -3.72 5.30
N GLY A 208 9.55 -3.52 4.58
CA GLY A 208 9.06 -2.20 4.17
C GLY A 208 9.83 -1.59 3.00
N ASN A 209 10.78 -2.31 2.43
CA ASN A 209 11.50 -1.80 1.27
C ASN A 209 10.61 -1.78 0.03
N VAL A 210 10.61 -0.65 -0.67
CA VAL A 210 10.02 -0.57 -1.99
C VAL A 210 10.88 -1.38 -2.95
N THR A 211 10.32 -2.45 -3.51
CA THR A 211 10.96 -3.35 -4.47
C THR A 211 10.83 -2.84 -5.89
N GLY A 212 9.76 -2.06 -6.14
CA GLY A 212 9.49 -1.49 -7.45
C GLY A 212 8.43 -0.40 -7.44
N TRP A 213 8.39 0.33 -8.55
CA TRP A 213 7.41 1.37 -8.83
C TRP A 213 6.64 1.02 -10.09
N ILE A 214 5.32 1.12 -10.03
CA ILE A 214 4.45 1.04 -11.21
C ILE A 214 4.06 2.47 -11.57
N ASP A 215 4.44 2.92 -12.77
CA ASP A 215 4.12 4.27 -13.28
C ASP A 215 2.88 4.23 -14.17
N LEU A 216 1.78 4.74 -13.66
CA LEU A 216 0.49 4.86 -14.36
C LEU A 216 0.26 6.29 -14.92
N SER A 217 1.30 7.12 -15.03
CA SER A 217 1.20 8.49 -15.56
C SER A 217 0.49 8.59 -16.91
N PRO A 218 0.72 7.69 -17.89
CA PRO A 218 0.00 7.73 -19.16
C PRO A 218 -1.51 7.52 -18.98
N LEU A 219 -1.90 6.57 -18.10
CA LEU A 219 -3.30 6.24 -17.82
C LEU A 219 -4.02 7.40 -17.10
N VAL A 220 -3.38 7.97 -16.07
CA VAL A 220 -3.92 9.12 -15.33
C VAL A 220 -4.17 10.30 -16.27
N ARG A 221 -3.21 10.66 -17.11
CA ARG A 221 -3.37 11.77 -18.07
C ARG A 221 -4.50 11.57 -19.06
N GLN A 222 -4.73 10.33 -19.49
CA GLN A 222 -5.80 9.97 -20.42
C GLN A 222 -7.19 10.01 -19.77
N THR A 223 -7.27 9.66 -18.48
CA THR A 223 -8.54 9.43 -17.78
C THR A 223 -9.09 10.70 -17.12
N VAL A 224 -8.22 11.57 -16.57
CA VAL A 224 -8.62 12.67 -15.69
C VAL A 224 -8.14 14.04 -16.17
N ALA A 225 -8.41 14.37 -17.41
CA ALA A 225 -8.03 15.67 -17.96
C ALA A 225 -8.72 16.82 -17.18
N GLY A 226 -7.97 17.45 -16.22
CA GLY A 226 -8.36 18.70 -15.58
C GLY A 226 -9.09 18.61 -14.25
N ASP A 227 -9.39 17.42 -13.72
CA ASP A 227 -9.97 17.25 -12.38
C ASP A 227 -8.86 16.92 -11.36
N THR A 228 -8.61 17.82 -10.41
CA THR A 228 -7.57 17.67 -9.39
C THR A 228 -7.93 16.68 -8.28
N ASP A 229 -9.20 16.37 -8.10
CA ASP A 229 -9.68 15.44 -7.08
C ASP A 229 -9.77 14.00 -7.62
N ALA A 230 -9.74 13.85 -8.95
CA ALA A 230 -9.80 12.55 -9.62
C ALA A 230 -8.41 11.85 -9.64
N VAL A 231 -7.85 11.63 -8.46
CA VAL A 231 -6.53 10.98 -8.30
C VAL A 231 -6.64 9.46 -8.45
N LEU A 232 -5.53 8.85 -8.89
CA LEU A 232 -5.35 7.39 -8.88
C LEU A 232 -5.55 6.87 -7.45
N ASN A 233 -6.52 5.99 -7.23
CA ASN A 233 -6.78 5.35 -5.95
C ASN A 233 -7.74 4.17 -6.13
N GLY A 234 -7.32 2.98 -5.75
CA GLY A 234 -8.07 1.74 -5.89
C GLY A 234 -7.32 0.70 -6.71
N ILE A 235 -6.97 -0.40 -6.03
CA ILE A 235 -6.29 -1.57 -6.57
C ILE A 235 -7.09 -2.79 -6.15
N ALA A 236 -7.37 -3.71 -7.07
CA ALA A 236 -7.97 -4.99 -6.74
C ALA A 236 -7.26 -6.11 -7.49
N TYR A 237 -7.20 -7.30 -6.88
CA TYR A 237 -6.51 -8.43 -7.47
C TYR A 237 -7.35 -9.71 -7.43
N ASP A 238 -7.64 -10.28 -8.61
CA ASP A 238 -8.21 -11.61 -8.77
C ASP A 238 -7.08 -12.64 -8.78
N ALA A 239 -6.79 -13.21 -7.61
CA ALA A 239 -5.71 -14.17 -7.45
C ALA A 239 -5.97 -15.52 -8.17
N GLU A 240 -7.23 -15.85 -8.48
CA GLU A 240 -7.55 -17.10 -9.20
C GLU A 240 -7.19 -17.03 -10.68
N ARG A 241 -7.28 -15.81 -11.26
CA ARG A 241 -7.01 -15.58 -12.69
C ARG A 241 -5.81 -14.69 -12.96
N ASP A 242 -5.08 -14.29 -11.90
CA ASP A 242 -3.93 -13.38 -11.97
C ASP A 242 -4.27 -12.07 -12.69
N ARG A 243 -5.38 -11.43 -12.30
CA ARG A 243 -5.87 -10.18 -12.91
C ARG A 243 -5.72 -9.02 -11.95
N LEU A 244 -5.02 -7.97 -12.38
CA LEU A 244 -4.82 -6.75 -11.61
C LEU A 244 -5.69 -5.63 -12.15
N PHE A 245 -6.47 -5.00 -11.28
CA PHE A 245 -7.35 -3.89 -11.60
C PHE A 245 -6.92 -2.61 -10.91
N VAL A 246 -7.06 -1.48 -11.62
CA VAL A 246 -6.79 -0.16 -11.08
C VAL A 246 -7.87 0.83 -11.49
N THR A 247 -8.18 1.77 -10.60
CA THR A 247 -9.10 2.87 -10.84
C THR A 247 -8.66 4.12 -10.06
N GLY A 248 -9.53 5.11 -9.97
CA GLY A 248 -9.28 6.31 -9.17
C GLY A 248 -10.58 6.97 -8.71
N LYS A 249 -10.44 7.96 -7.84
CA LYS A 249 -11.55 8.76 -7.32
C LYS A 249 -12.27 9.45 -8.47
N ASN A 250 -13.58 9.25 -8.58
CA ASN A 250 -14.42 9.81 -9.64
C ASN A 250 -14.03 9.41 -11.07
N TRP A 251 -13.24 8.35 -11.22
CA TRP A 251 -12.90 7.88 -12.56
C TRP A 251 -14.12 7.21 -13.23
N PRO A 252 -14.35 7.46 -14.52
CA PRO A 252 -15.45 6.80 -15.26
C PRO A 252 -15.10 5.38 -15.69
N ARG A 253 -13.89 4.92 -15.43
CA ARG A 253 -13.36 3.63 -15.89
C ARG A 253 -12.50 2.95 -14.83
N LEU A 254 -12.57 1.63 -14.84
CA LEU A 254 -11.67 0.72 -14.17
C LEU A 254 -10.88 -0.01 -15.27
N TYR A 255 -9.61 -0.24 -15.03
CA TYR A 255 -8.70 -0.86 -15.99
C TYR A 255 -8.11 -2.14 -15.44
N GLU A 256 -8.15 -3.19 -16.24
CA GLU A 256 -7.35 -4.40 -16.04
C GLU A 256 -6.01 -4.19 -16.71
N ILE A 257 -4.92 -4.42 -15.98
CA ILE A 257 -3.57 -4.16 -16.45
C ILE A 257 -2.64 -5.35 -16.22
N ASP A 258 -1.72 -5.55 -17.17
CA ASP A 258 -0.52 -6.37 -16.97
C ASP A 258 0.66 -5.47 -16.69
N LEU A 259 1.53 -5.87 -15.77
CA LEU A 259 2.78 -5.17 -15.52
C LEU A 259 3.82 -5.53 -16.57
N THR A 260 4.55 -4.53 -17.06
CA THR A 260 5.63 -4.70 -18.02
C THR A 260 6.93 -4.11 -17.48
N PRO A 261 8.11 -4.59 -17.92
CA PRO A 261 9.36 -3.90 -17.63
C PRO A 261 9.31 -2.44 -18.10
N ALA A 262 10.06 -1.54 -17.43
CA ALA A 262 10.10 -0.14 -17.81
C ALA A 262 10.48 0.06 -19.29
N GLY A 263 9.80 0.99 -19.95
CA GLY A 263 10.07 1.33 -21.36
C GLY A 263 9.33 0.46 -22.40
N GLN A 264 8.50 -0.49 -21.97
CA GLN A 264 7.64 -1.29 -22.85
C GLN A 264 6.16 -0.90 -22.65
N THR A 265 5.82 0.36 -22.84
CA THR A 265 4.41 0.80 -22.99
C THR A 265 4.03 0.69 -24.48
N ASN A 266 3.07 -0.15 -24.79
CA ASN A 266 2.41 -0.17 -26.09
C ASN A 266 1.23 0.78 -26.08
#